data_52156236bb11db1ef0dfb1e0e68f01f8
#
_entry.id   52156236bb11db1ef0dfb1e0e68f01f8
#
_cell.length_a   1.000
_cell.length_b   1.000
_cell.length_c   1.000
_cell.angle_alpha   90.00
_cell.angle_beta   90.00
_cell.angle_gamma   90.00
#
_symmetry.space_group_name_H-M   'P 1'
#
loop_
_entity.id
_entity.type
_entity.pdbx_description
1 polymer ?
#
loop_
_entity_poly.entity_id
_entity_poly.type
_entity_poly.pdbx_seq_one_letter_code
_entity_poly.pdbx_strand_id
1 'polypeptide(L)'
;SMPISAFFSQFEARREVIHTKSGEGIATEEAGSLTGHETRLLGHISAPSSGVIVKPYLVTLTSKTDVLPSPQQGGTQTIYMLEGEMDYRHGDKLYNLTAGDSLQFDADSPHGPEAPRDLPLRYLSIVSVPQNG
;
A
#
# COMPACT_ATOMS: atom_id res chain seq x y z
N SER A 1 16.30 40.87 4.43
CA SER A 1 16.14 39.52 3.90
C SER A 1 15.68 38.58 5.01
N MET A 2 15.07 37.53 4.58
CA MET A 2 14.61 36.51 5.52
C MET A 2 15.79 35.77 6.14
N PRO A 3 15.82 35.63 7.47
CA PRO A 3 16.87 34.81 8.06
C PRO A 3 16.82 33.38 7.54
N ILE A 4 17.98 32.76 7.47
CA ILE A 4 18.06 31.40 7.00
C ILE A 4 17.22 30.47 7.86
N SER A 5 17.23 30.69 9.16
CA SER A 5 16.45 29.85 10.06
C SER A 5 14.94 29.95 9.77
N ALA A 6 14.47 31.16 9.48
CA ALA A 6 13.06 31.35 9.17
C ALA A 6 12.70 30.68 7.83
N PHE A 7 13.63 30.74 6.88
CA PHE A 7 13.41 30.08 5.59
C PHE A 7 13.32 28.57 5.77
N PHE A 8 14.23 28.00 6.54
CA PHE A 8 14.19 26.57 6.80
C PHE A 8 12.95 26.13 7.56
N SER A 9 12.52 26.94 8.51
CA SER A 9 11.30 26.63 9.25
C SER A 9 10.10 26.59 8.31
N GLN A 10 10.00 27.56 7.41
CA GLN A 10 8.91 27.57 6.43
C GLN A 10 8.98 26.38 5.51
N PHE A 11 10.18 26.05 5.08
CA PHE A 11 10.37 24.92 4.18
C PHE A 11 10.02 23.61 4.89
N GLU A 12 10.44 23.46 6.13
CA GLU A 12 10.16 22.25 6.88
C GLU A 12 8.70 22.13 7.22
N ALA A 13 8.00 23.25 7.39
CA ALA A 13 6.57 23.20 7.67
C ALA A 13 5.77 22.60 6.52
N ARG A 14 6.37 22.54 5.31
CA ARG A 14 5.74 21.91 4.16
C ARG A 14 6.04 20.42 4.07
N ARG A 15 7.00 19.95 4.85
CA ARG A 15 7.32 18.54 4.84
C ARG A 15 6.39 17.83 5.78
N GLU A 16 5.88 16.74 5.29
CA GLU A 16 4.94 15.95 6.06
C GLU A 16 5.62 14.75 6.66
N VAL A 17 5.19 14.42 7.85
CA VAL A 17 5.61 13.21 8.52
C VAL A 17 4.37 12.58 9.11
N ILE A 18 4.21 11.29 8.89
CA ILE A 18 3.10 10.55 9.45
C ILE A 18 3.66 9.37 10.22
N HIS A 19 3.39 9.35 11.52
CA HIS A 19 3.81 8.24 12.38
C HIS A 19 2.56 7.46 12.77
N THR A 20 2.47 6.24 12.30
CA THR A 20 1.32 5.37 12.59
C THR A 20 1.80 4.24 13.48
N LYS A 21 1.24 4.18 14.68
CA LYS A 21 1.62 3.14 15.62
C LYS A 21 1.03 1.80 15.20
N SER A 22 1.65 0.74 15.70
CA SER A 22 1.21 -0.62 15.41
C SER A 22 -0.29 -0.77 15.71
N GLY A 23 -1.01 -1.34 14.78
CA GLY A 23 -2.44 -1.55 14.93
C GLY A 23 -3.30 -0.36 14.57
N GLU A 24 -2.68 0.77 14.31
CA GLU A 24 -3.41 1.98 13.90
C GLU A 24 -3.34 2.15 12.40
N GLY A 25 -3.94 3.20 11.92
CA GLY A 25 -4.06 3.42 10.50
C GLY A 25 -5.52 3.59 10.16
N ILE A 26 -5.79 4.07 8.96
CA ILE A 26 -7.16 4.33 8.54
C ILE A 26 -7.69 3.12 7.80
N ALA A 27 -8.73 2.50 8.37
CA ALA A 27 -9.38 1.38 7.69
C ALA A 27 -10.03 1.89 6.41
N THR A 28 -9.78 1.20 5.30
CA THR A 28 -10.30 1.63 4.02
C THR A 28 -11.56 0.83 3.70
N GLU A 29 -12.54 1.50 3.13
CA GLU A 29 -13.77 0.84 2.74
C GLU A 29 -13.64 0.11 1.41
N GLU A 30 -12.58 0.42 0.67
CA GLU A 30 -12.34 -0.24 -0.61
C GLU A 30 -12.19 -1.75 -0.45
N ALA A 31 -11.67 -2.17 0.69
CA ALA A 31 -11.51 -3.58 0.96
C ALA A 31 -12.78 -4.20 1.52
N GLY A 32 -13.80 -3.38 1.76
CA GLY A 32 -15.03 -3.85 2.33
C GLY A 32 -14.91 -4.12 3.81
N SER A 33 -16.03 -4.47 4.42
CA SER A 33 -16.08 -4.76 5.83
C SER A 33 -16.28 -6.26 6.07
N LEU A 34 -15.61 -7.06 5.25
CA LEU A 34 -15.75 -8.50 5.34
C LEU A 34 -15.02 -9.05 6.55
N THR A 35 -15.62 -10.04 7.17
CA THR A 35 -15.02 -10.72 8.30
C THR A 35 -13.69 -11.33 7.89
N GLY A 36 -12.65 -11.09 8.69
CA GLY A 36 -11.36 -11.69 8.44
C GLY A 36 -10.51 -10.96 7.40
N HIS A 37 -10.97 -9.79 6.96
CA HIS A 37 -10.23 -9.00 5.97
C HIS A 37 -10.13 -7.56 6.45
N GLU A 38 -8.93 -7.03 6.48
CA GLU A 38 -8.69 -5.65 6.91
C GLU A 38 -7.62 -5.03 6.05
N THR A 39 -7.87 -3.82 5.55
CA THR A 39 -6.88 -3.03 4.86
C THR A 39 -6.79 -1.68 5.55
N ARG A 40 -5.59 -1.30 5.95
CA ARG A 40 -5.35 -0.03 6.62
C ARG A 40 -4.37 0.81 5.83
N LEU A 41 -4.76 2.06 5.59
CA LEU A 41 -3.86 3.04 4.99
C LEU A 41 -2.96 3.56 6.10
N LEU A 42 -1.65 3.38 5.95
CA LEU A 42 -0.69 3.76 6.97
C LEU A 42 -0.24 5.20 6.87
N GLY A 43 -0.37 5.78 5.70
CA GLY A 43 0.02 7.16 5.50
C GLY A 43 -0.31 7.61 4.10
N HIS A 44 -0.19 8.92 3.87
CA HIS A 44 -0.50 9.49 2.58
C HIS A 44 0.25 10.80 2.48
N ILE A 45 1.38 10.78 1.77
CA ILE A 45 2.23 11.95 1.66
C ILE A 45 2.41 12.31 0.21
N SER A 46 2.28 13.59 -0.06
CA SER A 46 2.44 14.16 -1.37
C SER A 46 3.55 15.18 -1.28
N ALA A 47 4.78 14.74 -1.54
CA ALA A 47 5.92 15.63 -1.50
C ALA A 47 5.91 16.52 -2.75
N PRO A 48 5.93 17.85 -2.58
CA PRO A 48 5.81 18.74 -3.74
C PRO A 48 6.89 18.55 -4.80
N SER A 49 8.07 18.16 -4.41
CA SER A 49 9.17 18.02 -5.35
C SER A 49 9.18 16.70 -6.10
N SER A 50 8.44 15.71 -5.63
CA SER A 50 8.49 14.38 -6.24
C SER A 50 7.48 14.18 -7.34
N GLY A 51 6.36 14.91 -7.28
CA GLY A 51 5.30 14.74 -8.26
C GLY A 51 4.49 13.47 -8.11
N VAL A 52 4.70 12.73 -7.03
CA VAL A 52 3.97 11.48 -6.79
C VAL A 52 3.38 11.47 -5.40
N ILE A 53 2.34 10.66 -5.25
CA ILE A 53 1.72 10.37 -3.97
C ILE A 53 2.03 8.91 -3.65
N VAL A 54 2.54 8.66 -2.45
CA VAL A 54 2.86 7.31 -2.00
C VAL A 54 1.89 6.91 -0.92
N LYS A 55 1.23 5.77 -1.13
CA LYS A 55 0.22 5.26 -0.20
C LYS A 55 0.59 3.86 0.26
N PRO A 56 1.10 3.71 1.47
CA PRO A 56 1.38 2.38 2.01
C PRO A 56 0.15 1.82 2.72
N TYR A 57 -0.22 0.61 2.36
CA TYR A 57 -1.34 -0.11 2.98
C TYR A 57 -0.84 -1.35 3.67
N LEU A 58 -1.44 -1.67 4.80
CA LEU A 58 -1.23 -2.96 5.45
C LEU A 58 -2.50 -3.78 5.26
N VAL A 59 -2.36 -4.93 4.61
CA VAL A 59 -3.47 -5.82 4.33
C VAL A 59 -3.34 -7.06 5.20
N THR A 60 -4.42 -7.42 5.86
CA THR A 60 -4.45 -8.58 6.75
C THR A 60 -5.67 -9.44 6.43
N LEU A 61 -5.45 -10.73 6.23
CA LEU A 61 -6.51 -11.71 6.08
C LEU A 61 -6.33 -12.77 7.16
N THR A 62 -7.37 -12.99 7.96
CA THR A 62 -7.32 -14.00 9.02
C THR A 62 -8.21 -15.18 8.72
N SER A 63 -9.10 -15.07 7.75
CA SER A 63 -9.96 -16.18 7.35
C SER A 63 -10.11 -16.16 5.84
N LYS A 64 -10.42 -17.32 5.28
CA LYS A 64 -10.69 -17.40 3.84
C LYS A 64 -11.95 -16.63 3.50
N THR A 65 -11.88 -15.91 2.40
CA THR A 65 -13.01 -15.17 1.88
C THR A 65 -13.01 -15.31 0.37
N ASP A 66 -14.19 -15.28 -0.21
CA ASP A 66 -14.32 -15.33 -1.66
C ASP A 66 -14.08 -13.96 -2.28
N VAL A 67 -14.02 -12.93 -1.45
CA VAL A 67 -13.81 -11.57 -1.93
C VAL A 67 -12.45 -11.10 -1.44
N LEU A 68 -11.53 -10.89 -2.38
CA LEU A 68 -10.19 -10.42 -2.08
C LEU A 68 -10.12 -8.90 -2.25
N PRO A 69 -9.10 -8.24 -1.64
CA PRO A 69 -8.99 -6.80 -1.78
C PRO A 69 -8.91 -6.38 -3.24
N SER A 70 -9.65 -5.32 -3.56
CA SER A 70 -9.58 -4.77 -4.91
C SER A 70 -8.25 -4.04 -5.09
N PRO A 71 -7.52 -4.35 -6.15
CA PRO A 71 -6.24 -3.67 -6.38
C PRO A 71 -6.47 -2.24 -6.83
N GLN A 72 -5.53 -1.38 -6.49
CA GLN A 72 -5.49 -0.04 -7.02
C GLN A 72 -4.92 -0.10 -8.42
N GLN A 73 -5.40 0.78 -9.29
CA GLN A 73 -4.92 0.87 -10.65
C GLN A 73 -4.12 2.14 -10.83
N GLY A 74 -3.13 2.08 -11.71
CA GLY A 74 -2.30 3.22 -12.04
C GLY A 74 -1.05 3.31 -11.19
N GLY A 75 0.03 3.81 -11.80
CA GLY A 75 1.28 4.00 -11.11
C GLY A 75 2.08 2.75 -10.93
N THR A 76 2.84 2.69 -9.87
CA THR A 76 3.69 1.56 -9.52
C THR A 76 3.27 1.02 -8.17
N GLN A 77 3.27 -0.29 -8.05
CA GLN A 77 2.90 -0.93 -6.79
C GLN A 77 3.97 -1.92 -6.36
N THR A 78 4.23 -1.94 -5.07
CA THR A 78 5.16 -2.89 -4.47
C THR A 78 4.45 -3.65 -3.38
N ILE A 79 4.53 -4.97 -3.44
CA ILE A 79 3.98 -5.84 -2.42
C ILE A 79 5.13 -6.53 -1.71
N TYR A 80 5.06 -6.53 -0.39
CA TYR A 80 6.04 -7.24 0.44
C TYR A 80 5.31 -8.13 1.42
N MET A 81 5.53 -9.44 1.32
CA MET A 81 4.84 -10.41 2.17
C MET A 81 5.47 -10.43 3.55
N LEU A 82 4.63 -10.24 4.56
CA LEU A 82 5.05 -10.29 5.95
C LEU A 82 4.75 -11.65 6.58
N GLU A 83 3.64 -12.25 6.21
CA GLU A 83 3.18 -13.47 6.84
C GLU A 83 2.23 -14.19 5.88
N GLY A 84 2.27 -15.52 5.89
CA GLY A 84 1.35 -16.31 5.09
C GLY A 84 1.81 -16.47 3.64
N GLU A 85 0.89 -16.87 2.81
CA GLU A 85 1.19 -17.18 1.41
C GLU A 85 -0.01 -16.85 0.54
N MET A 86 0.23 -16.27 -0.64
CA MET A 86 -0.84 -16.02 -1.60
C MET A 86 -0.31 -16.07 -3.02
N ASP A 87 -1.23 -16.29 -3.96
CA ASP A 87 -0.95 -16.14 -5.37
C ASP A 87 -1.40 -14.75 -5.81
N TYR A 88 -0.57 -14.07 -6.57
CA TYR A 88 -0.87 -12.72 -7.06
C TYR A 88 -0.71 -12.71 -8.57
N ARG A 89 -1.71 -12.17 -9.26
CA ARG A 89 -1.71 -12.11 -10.71
C ARG A 89 -1.28 -10.75 -11.21
N HIS A 90 -0.43 -10.74 -12.21
CA HIS A 90 -0.08 -9.53 -12.94
C HIS A 90 -0.11 -9.85 -14.42
N GLY A 91 -1.04 -9.25 -15.14
CA GLY A 91 -1.26 -9.60 -16.52
C GLY A 91 -1.74 -11.04 -16.62
N ASP A 92 -1.04 -11.84 -17.41
CA ASP A 92 -1.38 -13.23 -17.57
C ASP A 92 -0.48 -14.17 -16.77
N LYS A 93 0.33 -13.62 -15.87
CA LYS A 93 1.23 -14.41 -15.05
C LYS A 93 0.78 -14.43 -13.60
N LEU A 94 1.03 -15.56 -12.97
CA LEU A 94 0.69 -15.77 -11.56
C LEU A 94 1.98 -15.92 -10.76
N TYR A 95 2.06 -15.22 -9.64
CA TYR A 95 3.24 -15.25 -8.79
C TYR A 95 2.84 -15.74 -7.41
N ASN A 96 3.54 -16.76 -6.92
CA ASN A 96 3.32 -17.29 -5.59
C ASN A 96 4.23 -16.54 -4.63
N LEU A 97 3.63 -15.90 -3.64
CA LEU A 97 4.36 -15.07 -2.69
C LEU A 97 4.28 -15.66 -1.30
N THR A 98 5.45 -15.85 -0.70
CA THR A 98 5.56 -16.31 0.69
C THR A 98 6.26 -15.23 1.50
N ALA A 99 6.28 -15.40 2.82
CA ALA A 99 6.85 -14.40 3.72
C ALA A 99 8.28 -14.04 3.30
N GLY A 100 8.55 -12.75 3.20
CA GLY A 100 9.83 -12.24 2.77
C GLY A 100 9.93 -11.98 1.28
N ASP A 101 8.96 -12.44 0.50
CA ASP A 101 8.96 -12.18 -0.95
C ASP A 101 8.43 -10.78 -1.24
N SER A 102 8.90 -10.22 -2.33
CA SER A 102 8.39 -8.94 -2.81
C SER A 102 8.04 -9.05 -4.30
N LEU A 103 7.10 -8.21 -4.71
CA LEU A 103 6.68 -8.12 -6.09
C LEU A 103 6.47 -6.64 -6.40
N GLN A 104 7.17 -6.14 -7.39
CA GLN A 104 6.99 -4.75 -7.82
C GLN A 104 6.61 -4.74 -9.28
N PHE A 105 5.61 -3.93 -9.62
CA PHE A 105 5.07 -4.00 -10.96
C PHE A 105 4.38 -2.69 -11.35
N ASP A 106 4.13 -2.60 -12.65
CA ASP A 106 3.35 -1.56 -13.27
C ASP A 106 1.88 -1.81 -12.97
N ALA A 107 1.27 -0.93 -12.19
CA ALA A 107 -0.10 -1.12 -11.75
C ALA A 107 -1.13 -0.66 -12.79
N ASP A 108 -0.66 -0.20 -13.95
CA ASP A 108 -1.58 0.09 -15.06
C ASP A 108 -2.06 -1.18 -15.74
N SER A 109 -1.30 -2.26 -15.62
CA SER A 109 -1.73 -3.56 -16.13
C SER A 109 -2.73 -4.21 -15.18
N PRO A 110 -3.62 -5.06 -15.67
CA PRO A 110 -4.53 -5.78 -14.78
C PRO A 110 -3.75 -6.61 -13.76
N HIS A 111 -4.14 -6.51 -12.49
CA HIS A 111 -3.44 -7.23 -11.44
C HIS A 111 -4.35 -7.41 -10.23
N GLY A 112 -3.95 -8.31 -9.35
CA GLY A 112 -4.68 -8.50 -8.10
C GLY A 112 -4.36 -9.83 -7.45
N PRO A 113 -4.68 -9.93 -6.16
CA PRO A 113 -4.55 -11.21 -5.48
C PRO A 113 -5.52 -12.21 -6.06
N GLU A 114 -5.06 -13.43 -6.22
CA GLU A 114 -5.87 -14.49 -6.85
C GLU A 114 -6.39 -15.46 -5.81
N ALA A 115 -5.52 -15.93 -4.93
CA ALA A 115 -5.92 -16.92 -3.94
C ALA A 115 -5.05 -16.82 -2.70
N PRO A 116 -5.67 -16.78 -1.51
CA PRO A 116 -4.90 -16.97 -0.28
C PRO A 116 -4.56 -18.45 -0.15
N ARG A 117 -3.30 -18.73 0.15
CA ARG A 117 -2.82 -20.12 0.27
C ARG A 117 -2.59 -20.53 1.71
N ASP A 118 -2.11 -19.60 2.53
CA ASP A 118 -1.82 -19.88 3.92
C ASP A 118 -2.23 -18.66 4.76
N LEU A 119 -2.98 -18.90 5.81
CA LEU A 119 -3.50 -17.86 6.69
C LEU A 119 -2.98 -18.06 8.10
N PRO A 120 -2.86 -16.99 8.90
CA PRO A 120 -3.15 -15.61 8.51
C PRO A 120 -2.13 -15.10 7.52
N LEU A 121 -2.56 -14.15 6.70
CA LEU A 121 -1.68 -13.59 5.70
C LEU A 121 -1.67 -12.08 5.87
N ARG A 122 -0.49 -11.49 5.76
CA ARG A 122 -0.30 -10.04 5.89
C ARG A 122 0.74 -9.60 4.88
N TYR A 123 0.49 -8.47 4.28
CA TYR A 123 1.46 -7.90 3.37
C TYR A 123 1.33 -6.38 3.33
N LEU A 124 2.45 -5.75 2.96
CA LEU A 124 2.45 -4.32 2.67
C LEU A 124 2.18 -4.15 1.19
N SER A 125 1.32 -3.19 0.88
CA SER A 125 1.04 -2.80 -0.49
C SER A 125 1.35 -1.31 -0.59
N ILE A 126 2.41 -0.96 -1.31
CA ILE A 126 2.84 0.43 -1.43
C ILE A 126 2.54 0.89 -2.84
N VAL A 127 1.62 1.83 -2.95
CA VAL A 127 1.16 2.35 -4.22
C VAL A 127 1.72 3.75 -4.42
N SER A 128 2.29 3.97 -5.60
CA SER A 128 2.88 5.25 -5.96
C SER A 128 2.21 5.74 -7.24
N VAL A 129 1.49 6.84 -7.16
CA VAL A 129 0.73 7.36 -8.29
C VAL A 129 1.10 8.81 -8.56
N PRO A 130 0.91 9.28 -9.82
CA PRO A 130 1.16 10.68 -10.11
C PRO A 130 0.27 11.59 -9.28
N GLN A 131 0.83 12.72 -8.87
CA GLN A 131 0.10 13.66 -8.03
C GLN A 131 -1.04 14.33 -8.77
N ASN A 132 -0.89 14.49 -10.05
CA ASN A 132 -1.90 15.14 -10.90
C ASN A 132 -2.76 14.14 -11.61
N GLY A 133 -3.21 13.19 -10.91
CA GLY A 133 -4.05 12.17 -11.51
C GLY A 133 -5.31 12.71 -12.13
#